data_f3f032d2afcc4659753ca158fc31f481
#
_entry.id   f3f032d2afcc4659753ca158fc31f481
#
_cell.length_a   1.000
_cell.length_b   1.000
_cell.length_c   1.000
_cell.angle_alpha   90.00
_cell.angle_beta   90.00
_cell.angle_gamma   90.00
#
_symmetry.space_group_name_H-M   'P 1'
#
loop_
_entity.id
_entity.type
_entity.pdbx_description
1 polymer ?
#
loop_
_entity_poly.entity_id
_entity_poly.type
_entity_poly.pdbx_seq_one_letter_code
_entity_poly.pdbx_strand_id
1 'polypeptide(L)'
;MKRRIACLLICVCLLLCMALPAGAQDEGAAFTDRGRIRNVGAVQMLVDLGLISGYDDGTFRPGNFITREEVAKLVAILCTENPQAPADVYFYDAQNSWALGYIGYCAGQGIIAGDGMGSFRPKDNVTAQELAKMLLVILGQNPETYSGAGWDERVNADAQSFGIYYGLTAQVNQPVTRDNACLLIYNAMRCPAIADLDAEGPERYVLDDLMNPRSYLEVRYDLTRYTAVLTGNEYADLTSNDGKLSAGVTKLAGHKEFAVSSDLSLLGREVD
;
A
#
# COMPACT_ATOMS: atom_id res chain seq x y z
N MET A 1 47.99 6.87 6.25
CA MET A 1 47.37 6.81 7.58
C MET A 1 45.88 7.23 7.57
N LYS A 2 45.46 8.26 6.82
CA LYS A 2 44.02 8.74 6.83
C LYS A 2 42.97 7.74 6.29
N ARG A 3 43.33 6.85 5.35
CA ARG A 3 42.38 5.84 4.82
C ARG A 3 42.10 4.65 5.76
N ARG A 4 43.03 4.32 6.67
CA ARG A 4 42.82 3.22 7.63
C ARG A 4 41.97 3.62 8.84
N ILE A 5 41.96 4.91 9.18
CA ILE A 5 41.12 5.47 10.25
C ILE A 5 39.66 5.57 9.82
N ALA A 6 39.40 5.89 8.54
CA ALA A 6 38.00 5.92 7.99
C ALA A 6 37.36 4.53 7.97
N CYS A 7 38.10 3.46 7.62
CA CYS A 7 37.61 2.09 7.67
C CYS A 7 37.33 1.61 9.11
N LEU A 8 38.12 2.06 10.09
CA LEU A 8 37.92 1.68 11.49
C LEU A 8 36.66 2.36 12.10
N LEU A 9 36.39 3.61 11.70
CA LEU A 9 35.19 4.32 12.14
C LEU A 9 33.90 3.74 11.54
N ILE A 10 33.96 3.29 10.27
CA ILE A 10 32.82 2.62 9.63
C ILE A 10 32.57 1.24 10.26
N CYS A 11 33.61 0.48 10.60
CA CYS A 11 33.46 -0.79 11.32
C CYS A 11 32.95 -0.62 12.75
N VAL A 12 33.30 0.46 13.45
CA VAL A 12 32.76 0.74 14.80
C VAL A 12 31.31 1.17 14.76
N CYS A 13 30.89 1.95 13.74
CA CYS A 13 29.46 2.25 13.53
C CYS A 13 28.63 1.03 13.16
N LEU A 14 29.17 0.09 12.35
CA LEU A 14 28.52 -1.18 12.05
C LEU A 14 28.43 -2.14 13.25
N LEU A 15 29.40 -2.10 14.16
CA LEU A 15 29.34 -2.89 15.40
C LEU A 15 28.43 -2.29 16.48
N LEU A 16 28.18 -0.98 16.44
CA LEU A 16 27.22 -0.35 17.36
C LEU A 16 25.74 -0.54 16.92
N CYS A 17 25.50 -0.84 15.64
CA CYS A 17 24.17 -1.22 15.13
C CYS A 17 23.77 -2.68 15.43
N MET A 18 24.68 -3.50 15.96
CA MET A 18 24.40 -4.92 16.28
C MET A 18 24.01 -5.18 17.74
N ALA A 19 23.74 -4.15 18.52
CA ALA A 19 23.20 -4.29 19.87
C ALA A 19 21.74 -3.81 19.96
N LEU A 20 20.92 -4.24 19.00
CA LEU A 20 19.48 -4.29 19.23
C LEU A 20 19.23 -5.56 20.08
N PRO A 21 18.45 -5.47 21.17
CA PRO A 21 18.13 -6.64 21.96
C PRO A 21 17.42 -7.64 21.04
N ALA A 22 17.92 -8.88 21.02
CA ALA A 22 17.22 -10.03 20.47
C ALA A 22 15.92 -10.23 21.29
N GLY A 23 14.86 -9.58 20.84
CA GLY A 23 13.58 -9.54 21.56
C GLY A 23 12.58 -8.58 20.92
N ALA A 24 12.88 -7.97 19.76
CA ALA A 24 11.85 -7.39 18.93
C ALA A 24 11.10 -8.56 18.27
N GLN A 25 10.17 -9.13 19.02
CA GLN A 25 9.08 -9.90 18.44
C GLN A 25 8.39 -8.98 17.44
N ASP A 26 8.01 -9.57 16.33
CA ASP A 26 7.15 -9.04 15.29
C ASP A 26 5.82 -8.53 15.90
N GLU A 27 5.89 -7.42 16.59
CA GLU A 27 4.74 -6.60 16.92
C GLU A 27 4.52 -5.69 15.72
N GLY A 28 3.94 -6.25 14.66
CA GLY A 28 3.31 -5.45 13.63
C GLY A 28 2.48 -4.39 14.33
N ALA A 29 2.68 -3.11 13.99
CA ALA A 29 2.26 -1.93 14.74
C ALA A 29 1.05 -2.18 15.65
N ALA A 30 1.31 -2.49 16.90
CA ALA A 30 0.27 -2.89 17.86
C ALA A 30 -0.54 -1.65 18.26
N PHE A 31 -1.48 -1.26 17.41
CA PHE A 31 -2.41 -0.18 17.73
C PHE A 31 -3.28 -0.57 18.92
N THR A 32 -3.45 0.35 19.87
CA THR A 32 -4.26 0.12 21.07
C THR A 32 -5.72 -0.17 20.75
N ASP A 33 -6.19 0.24 19.59
CA ASP A 33 -7.53 0.00 19.05
C ASP A 33 -7.57 -1.07 17.93
N ARG A 34 -6.55 -1.95 17.83
CA ARG A 34 -6.43 -3.01 16.83
C ARG A 34 -7.70 -3.86 16.70
N GLY A 35 -8.36 -4.18 17.81
CA GLY A 35 -9.61 -4.96 17.82
C GLY A 35 -10.78 -4.30 17.05
N ARG A 36 -10.67 -3.04 16.68
CA ARG A 36 -11.66 -2.30 15.87
C ARG A 36 -11.31 -2.26 14.37
N ILE A 37 -10.10 -2.66 13.99
CA ILE A 37 -9.66 -2.75 12.60
C ILE A 37 -10.32 -3.99 11.97
N ARG A 38 -11.03 -3.82 10.88
CA ARG A 38 -11.66 -4.92 10.13
C ARG A 38 -10.74 -5.47 9.06
N ASN A 39 -10.02 -4.59 8.36
CA ASN A 39 -9.13 -4.93 7.25
C ASN A 39 -7.68 -5.07 7.73
N VAL A 40 -7.45 -5.95 8.73
CA VAL A 40 -6.17 -6.06 9.45
C VAL A 40 -4.99 -6.26 8.49
N GLY A 41 -5.10 -7.19 7.52
CA GLY A 41 -4.03 -7.45 6.56
C GLY A 41 -3.70 -6.24 5.66
N ALA A 42 -4.73 -5.49 5.23
CA ALA A 42 -4.54 -4.28 4.45
C ALA A 42 -3.84 -3.18 5.27
N VAL A 43 -4.31 -2.95 6.50
CA VAL A 43 -3.69 -1.96 7.40
C VAL A 43 -2.24 -2.34 7.70
N GLN A 44 -1.98 -3.61 8.03
CA GLN A 44 -0.63 -4.09 8.33
C GLN A 44 0.31 -3.88 7.15
N MET A 45 -0.07 -4.30 5.94
CA MET A 45 0.76 -4.13 4.75
C MET A 45 1.10 -2.64 4.50
N LEU A 46 0.13 -1.73 4.63
CA LEU A 46 0.39 -0.32 4.43
C LEU A 46 1.31 0.28 5.51
N VAL A 47 1.23 -0.24 6.73
CA VAL A 47 2.14 0.14 7.83
C VAL A 47 3.55 -0.37 7.56
N ASP A 48 3.71 -1.63 7.18
CA ASP A 48 5.01 -2.25 6.88
C ASP A 48 5.72 -1.57 5.71
N LEU A 49 4.96 -1.09 4.72
CA LEU A 49 5.46 -0.29 3.61
C LEU A 49 5.70 1.19 3.97
N GLY A 50 5.43 1.61 5.22
CA GLY A 50 5.59 3.00 5.65
C GLY A 50 4.59 3.99 5.02
N LEU A 51 3.53 3.48 4.37
CA LEU A 51 2.53 4.33 3.70
C LEU A 51 1.61 5.01 4.71
N ILE A 52 1.22 4.31 5.76
CA ILE A 52 0.34 4.83 6.81
C ILE A 52 0.92 4.53 8.19
N SER A 53 0.61 5.37 9.16
CA SER A 53 0.97 5.18 10.56
C SER A 53 -0.23 5.43 11.46
N GLY A 54 -0.11 5.02 12.73
CA GLY A 54 -1.03 5.43 13.78
C GLY A 54 -0.81 6.88 14.23
N TYR A 55 -1.59 7.27 15.20
CA TYR A 55 -1.48 8.56 15.87
C TYR A 55 -0.54 8.47 17.08
N ASP A 56 -0.08 9.61 17.58
CA ASP A 56 0.88 9.70 18.70
C ASP A 56 0.35 9.06 20.02
N ASP A 57 -0.97 8.87 20.13
CA ASP A 57 -1.61 8.18 21.25
C ASP A 57 -1.63 6.65 21.11
N GLY A 58 -0.98 6.11 20.08
CA GLY A 58 -0.90 4.69 19.78
C GLY A 58 -2.17 4.10 19.15
N THR A 59 -3.15 4.93 18.74
CA THR A 59 -4.35 4.47 18.04
C THR A 59 -4.19 4.52 16.52
N PHE A 60 -4.93 3.68 15.79
CA PHE A 60 -5.09 3.76 14.34
C PHE A 60 -6.33 4.58 13.92
N ARG A 61 -7.36 4.57 14.74
CA ARG A 61 -8.67 5.21 14.51
C ARG A 61 -9.34 4.72 13.21
N PRO A 62 -9.61 3.42 13.07
CA PRO A 62 -10.08 2.80 11.84
C PRO A 62 -11.42 3.37 11.34
N GLY A 63 -12.28 3.82 12.24
CA GLY A 63 -13.59 4.40 11.92
C GLY A 63 -13.57 5.89 11.54
N ASN A 64 -12.45 6.60 11.66
CA ASN A 64 -12.36 7.99 11.25
C ASN A 64 -12.38 8.08 9.73
N PHE A 65 -13.05 9.10 9.19
CA PHE A 65 -12.94 9.41 7.76
C PHE A 65 -11.55 9.96 7.44
N ILE A 66 -11.09 9.68 6.22
CA ILE A 66 -9.81 10.19 5.72
C ILE A 66 -10.05 11.42 4.86
N THR A 67 -9.19 12.43 5.03
CA THR A 67 -9.29 13.70 4.30
C THR A 67 -8.56 13.63 2.96
N ARG A 68 -8.90 14.57 2.06
CA ARG A 68 -8.27 14.70 0.74
C ARG A 68 -6.77 14.96 0.84
N GLU A 69 -6.31 15.75 1.80
CA GLU A 69 -4.87 16.01 2.01
C GLU A 69 -4.14 14.77 2.56
N GLU A 70 -4.77 13.97 3.42
CA GLU A 70 -4.20 12.71 3.91
C GLU A 70 -4.08 11.68 2.78
N VAL A 71 -5.12 11.55 1.95
CA VAL A 71 -5.07 10.67 0.76
C VAL A 71 -4.02 11.13 -0.23
N ALA A 72 -3.89 12.45 -0.49
CA ALA A 72 -2.86 12.97 -1.38
C ALA A 72 -1.45 12.56 -0.93
N LYS A 73 -1.17 12.58 0.38
CA LYS A 73 0.11 12.06 0.91
C LYS A 73 0.26 10.56 0.63
N LEU A 74 -0.73 9.74 1.00
CA LEU A 74 -0.66 8.28 0.81
C LEU A 74 -0.39 7.91 -0.64
N VAL A 75 -1.15 8.51 -1.54
CA VAL A 75 -1.07 8.29 -2.99
C VAL A 75 0.27 8.75 -3.56
N ALA A 76 0.77 9.92 -3.16
CA ALA A 76 2.06 10.41 -3.62
C ALA A 76 3.21 9.49 -3.20
N ILE A 77 3.23 9.03 -1.94
CA ILE A 77 4.26 8.11 -1.44
C ILE A 77 4.14 6.74 -2.10
N LEU A 78 2.93 6.29 -2.41
CA LEU A 78 2.72 5.06 -3.16
C LEU A 78 3.36 5.13 -4.55
N CYS A 79 3.31 6.29 -5.21
CA CYS A 79 3.90 6.48 -6.54
C CYS A 79 5.43 6.64 -6.52
N THR A 80 5.97 7.36 -5.53
CA THR A 80 7.40 7.71 -5.49
C THR A 80 7.87 7.99 -4.07
N GLU A 81 9.15 7.71 -3.80
CA GLU A 81 9.79 8.02 -2.51
C GLU A 81 10.02 9.53 -2.30
N ASN A 82 10.11 10.29 -3.39
CA ASN A 82 10.40 11.72 -3.34
C ASN A 82 9.44 12.51 -4.24
N PRO A 83 8.19 12.72 -3.81
CA PRO A 83 7.19 13.44 -4.59
C PRO A 83 7.57 14.92 -4.72
N GLN A 84 7.80 15.38 -5.96
CA GLN A 84 8.10 16.77 -6.29
C GLN A 84 6.91 17.40 -7.00
N ALA A 85 6.37 18.48 -6.43
CA ALA A 85 5.29 19.23 -7.06
C ALA A 85 5.82 20.05 -8.23
N PRO A 86 5.17 20.03 -9.42
CA PRO A 86 5.42 21.00 -10.47
C PRO A 86 5.14 22.44 -10.00
N ALA A 87 5.90 23.40 -10.53
CA ALA A 87 5.80 24.79 -10.10
C ALA A 87 4.49 25.48 -10.53
N ASP A 88 3.79 24.92 -11.50
CA ASP A 88 2.56 25.46 -12.10
C ASP A 88 1.26 24.93 -11.47
N VAL A 89 1.37 23.99 -10.53
CA VAL A 89 0.18 23.49 -9.81
C VAL A 89 -0.14 24.42 -8.64
N TYR A 90 -1.32 25.01 -8.70
CA TYR A 90 -1.76 25.96 -7.68
C TYR A 90 -3.22 25.74 -7.29
N PHE A 91 -3.44 25.54 -5.98
CA PHE A 91 -4.76 25.57 -5.35
C PHE A 91 -4.74 26.63 -4.24
N TYR A 92 -5.61 27.64 -4.34
CA TYR A 92 -5.57 28.78 -3.43
C TYR A 92 -5.85 28.38 -1.96
N ASP A 93 -6.67 27.37 -1.73
CA ASP A 93 -7.07 26.86 -0.41
C ASP A 93 -6.12 25.81 0.16
N ALA A 94 -5.16 25.32 -0.63
CA ALA A 94 -4.16 24.34 -0.18
C ALA A 94 -2.84 24.99 0.27
N GLN A 95 -2.68 26.31 0.12
CA GLN A 95 -1.39 26.99 0.38
C GLN A 95 -0.88 26.85 1.81
N ASN A 96 -1.79 26.71 2.77
CA ASN A 96 -1.47 26.47 4.18
C ASN A 96 -1.61 25.00 4.61
N SER A 97 -1.85 24.09 3.66
CA SER A 97 -1.91 22.65 3.93
C SER A 97 -0.51 22.11 4.18
N TRP A 98 -0.35 21.29 5.21
CA TRP A 98 0.88 20.53 5.46
C TRP A 98 1.20 19.57 4.31
N ALA A 99 0.20 19.18 3.51
CA ALA A 99 0.31 18.26 2.39
C ALA A 99 0.51 18.98 1.04
N LEU A 100 0.80 20.30 1.01
CA LEU A 100 0.89 21.07 -0.23
C LEU A 100 1.77 20.41 -1.30
N GLY A 101 2.95 19.92 -0.93
CA GLY A 101 3.87 19.26 -1.87
C GLY A 101 3.28 17.96 -2.45
N TYR A 102 2.59 17.16 -1.64
CA TYR A 102 1.92 15.93 -2.08
C TYR A 102 0.72 16.23 -2.99
N ILE A 103 -0.07 17.23 -2.63
CA ILE A 103 -1.21 17.70 -3.45
C ILE A 103 -0.70 18.16 -4.82
N GLY A 104 0.35 19.00 -4.85
CA GLY A 104 0.96 19.48 -6.09
C GLY A 104 1.51 18.34 -6.95
N TYR A 105 2.21 17.37 -6.35
CA TYR A 105 2.68 16.18 -7.06
C TYR A 105 1.51 15.42 -7.70
N CYS A 106 0.51 15.04 -6.93
CA CYS A 106 -0.61 14.26 -7.43
C CYS A 106 -1.42 14.99 -8.51
N ALA A 107 -1.57 16.31 -8.39
CA ALA A 107 -2.24 17.10 -9.41
C ALA A 107 -1.42 17.20 -10.70
N GLY A 108 -0.10 17.37 -10.59
CA GLY A 108 0.80 17.38 -11.75
C GLY A 108 0.85 16.04 -12.49
N GLN A 109 0.58 14.92 -11.79
CA GLN A 109 0.46 13.58 -12.40
C GLN A 109 -0.96 13.27 -12.88
N GLY A 110 -1.93 14.19 -12.75
CA GLY A 110 -3.33 13.95 -13.11
C GLY A 110 -4.07 12.97 -12.18
N ILE A 111 -3.44 12.56 -11.06
CA ILE A 111 -4.03 11.60 -10.11
C ILE A 111 -5.20 12.24 -9.36
N ILE A 112 -5.06 13.51 -8.98
CA ILE A 112 -6.10 14.29 -8.32
C ILE A 112 -6.46 15.52 -9.15
N ALA A 113 -7.68 15.99 -8.95
CA ALA A 113 -8.14 17.25 -9.52
C ALA A 113 -8.77 18.12 -8.42
N GLY A 114 -8.76 19.42 -8.63
CA GLY A 114 -9.58 20.37 -7.88
C GLY A 114 -11.02 20.38 -8.38
N ASP A 115 -11.76 21.39 -7.94
CA ASP A 115 -13.16 21.63 -8.32
C ASP A 115 -13.34 22.32 -9.70
N GLY A 116 -12.25 22.55 -10.42
CA GLY A 116 -12.23 23.29 -11.67
C GLY A 116 -12.23 24.82 -11.51
N MET A 117 -12.34 25.33 -10.28
CA MET A 117 -12.32 26.76 -9.94
C MET A 117 -11.09 27.16 -9.11
N GLY A 118 -10.10 26.27 -9.01
CA GLY A 118 -8.83 26.52 -8.30
C GLY A 118 -8.82 26.11 -6.84
N SER A 119 -9.84 25.40 -6.35
CA SER A 119 -9.91 24.85 -4.99
C SER A 119 -9.63 23.35 -4.98
N PHE A 120 -8.88 22.88 -3.98
CA PHE A 120 -8.62 21.47 -3.73
C PHE A 120 -9.49 20.90 -2.63
N ARG A 121 -9.88 21.70 -1.64
CA ARG A 121 -10.62 21.32 -0.44
C ARG A 121 -9.88 20.28 0.41
N PRO A 122 -8.67 20.61 0.94
CA PRO A 122 -7.78 19.65 1.58
C PRO A 122 -8.38 18.95 2.80
N LYS A 123 -9.27 19.63 3.53
CA LYS A 123 -9.91 19.11 4.75
C LYS A 123 -11.20 18.33 4.53
N ASP A 124 -11.74 18.33 3.32
CA ASP A 124 -12.93 17.56 3.02
C ASP A 124 -12.62 16.05 3.04
N ASN A 125 -13.59 15.25 3.44
CA ASN A 125 -13.47 13.81 3.42
C ASN A 125 -13.53 13.28 1.99
N VAL A 126 -12.74 12.25 1.69
CA VAL A 126 -12.74 11.57 0.39
C VAL A 126 -13.83 10.51 0.38
N THR A 127 -14.58 10.39 -0.72
CA THR A 127 -15.47 9.27 -0.97
C THR A 127 -14.70 8.05 -1.51
N ALA A 128 -15.27 6.84 -1.38
CA ALA A 128 -14.60 5.65 -1.90
C ALA A 128 -14.42 5.71 -3.42
N GLN A 129 -15.38 6.29 -4.17
CA GLN A 129 -15.24 6.44 -5.63
C GLN A 129 -14.17 7.50 -6.02
N GLU A 130 -14.00 8.57 -5.25
CA GLU A 130 -12.90 9.53 -5.47
C GLU A 130 -11.54 8.88 -5.22
N LEU A 131 -11.40 8.08 -4.15
CA LEU A 131 -10.18 7.31 -3.92
C LEU A 131 -9.95 6.27 -5.03
N ALA A 132 -10.99 5.56 -5.46
CA ALA A 132 -10.89 4.59 -6.55
C ALA A 132 -10.42 5.24 -7.86
N LYS A 133 -10.91 6.46 -8.20
CA LYS A 133 -10.39 7.23 -9.33
C LYS A 133 -8.88 7.44 -9.24
N MET A 134 -8.39 7.88 -8.09
CA MET A 134 -6.96 8.09 -7.87
C MET A 134 -6.16 6.80 -8.06
N LEU A 135 -6.67 5.69 -7.53
CA LEU A 135 -6.03 4.38 -7.64
C LEU A 135 -6.01 3.85 -9.08
N LEU A 136 -7.07 4.04 -9.85
CA LEU A 136 -7.11 3.66 -11.26
C LEU A 136 -6.06 4.43 -12.07
N VAL A 137 -5.88 5.73 -11.81
CA VAL A 137 -4.83 6.53 -12.47
C VAL A 137 -3.43 6.04 -12.08
N ILE A 138 -3.20 5.69 -10.81
CA ILE A 138 -1.92 5.09 -10.37
C ILE A 138 -1.64 3.76 -11.09
N LEU A 139 -2.67 2.95 -11.31
CA LEU A 139 -2.55 1.71 -12.07
C LEU A 139 -2.28 1.92 -13.56
N GLY A 140 -2.22 3.18 -14.02
CA GLY A 140 -1.91 3.56 -15.39
C GLY A 140 -3.13 3.86 -16.25
N GLN A 141 -4.34 3.93 -15.71
CA GLN A 141 -5.51 4.34 -16.49
C GLN A 141 -5.43 5.84 -16.84
N ASN A 142 -5.93 6.19 -18.04
CA ASN A 142 -5.93 7.59 -18.48
C ASN A 142 -6.87 8.45 -17.62
N PRO A 143 -6.37 9.51 -16.94
CA PRO A 143 -7.19 10.35 -16.08
C PRO A 143 -8.34 11.05 -16.82
N GLU A 144 -8.20 11.33 -18.12
CA GLU A 144 -9.25 11.94 -18.95
C GLU A 144 -10.49 11.04 -19.07
N THR A 145 -10.33 9.72 -18.99
CA THR A 145 -11.44 8.76 -18.95
C THR A 145 -12.39 9.08 -17.79
N TYR A 146 -11.86 9.61 -16.70
CA TYR A 146 -12.60 9.86 -15.45
C TYR A 146 -12.87 11.36 -15.24
N SER A 147 -13.09 12.10 -16.33
CA SER A 147 -13.41 13.53 -16.29
C SER A 147 -14.81 13.82 -16.86
N GLY A 148 -15.36 14.99 -16.55
CA GLY A 148 -16.67 15.44 -17.05
C GLY A 148 -17.87 14.65 -16.51
N ALA A 149 -19.01 14.79 -17.17
CA ALA A 149 -20.26 14.13 -16.73
C ALA A 149 -20.15 12.59 -16.78
N GLY A 150 -20.71 11.90 -15.77
CA GLY A 150 -20.67 10.42 -15.66
C GLY A 150 -19.28 9.86 -15.33
N TRP A 151 -18.37 10.67 -14.82
CA TRP A 151 -17.05 10.22 -14.40
C TRP A 151 -17.14 9.13 -13.33
N ASP A 152 -18.07 9.27 -12.41
CA ASP A 152 -18.32 8.35 -11.29
C ASP A 152 -18.81 6.98 -11.76
N GLU A 153 -19.68 6.93 -12.77
CA GLU A 153 -20.15 5.67 -13.37
C GLU A 153 -18.95 4.91 -14.00
N ARG A 154 -18.07 5.62 -14.74
CA ARG A 154 -16.88 5.00 -15.35
C ARG A 154 -15.88 4.53 -14.31
N VAL A 155 -15.60 5.36 -13.29
CA VAL A 155 -14.76 4.95 -12.16
C VAL A 155 -15.31 3.71 -11.47
N ASN A 156 -16.62 3.69 -11.18
CA ASN A 156 -17.24 2.58 -10.46
C ASN A 156 -17.21 1.28 -11.28
N ALA A 157 -17.42 1.36 -12.60
CA ALA A 157 -17.34 0.21 -13.49
C ALA A 157 -15.91 -0.38 -13.52
N ASP A 158 -14.91 0.47 -13.71
CA ASP A 158 -13.52 0.03 -13.77
C ASP A 158 -12.99 -0.44 -12.41
N ALA A 159 -13.29 0.29 -11.32
CA ALA A 159 -12.91 -0.12 -9.98
C ALA A 159 -13.51 -1.47 -9.57
N GLN A 160 -14.74 -1.75 -10.00
CA GLN A 160 -15.36 -3.07 -9.82
C GLN A 160 -14.65 -4.14 -10.64
N SER A 161 -14.33 -3.86 -11.91
CA SER A 161 -13.62 -4.77 -12.82
C SER A 161 -12.23 -5.12 -12.33
N PHE A 162 -11.49 -4.13 -11.81
CA PHE A 162 -10.17 -4.31 -11.21
C PHE A 162 -10.21 -4.93 -9.80
N GLY A 163 -11.39 -5.10 -9.21
CA GLY A 163 -11.53 -5.63 -7.86
C GLY A 163 -11.13 -4.65 -6.75
N ILE A 164 -10.98 -3.35 -7.03
CA ILE A 164 -10.62 -2.32 -6.03
C ILE A 164 -11.66 -2.28 -4.91
N TYR A 165 -12.93 -2.50 -5.21
CA TYR A 165 -14.02 -2.54 -4.23
C TYR A 165 -14.23 -3.89 -3.55
N TYR A 166 -13.38 -4.88 -3.82
CA TYR A 166 -13.55 -6.19 -3.20
C TYR A 166 -13.49 -6.10 -1.66
N GLY A 167 -14.49 -6.64 -0.98
CA GLY A 167 -14.62 -6.58 0.47
C GLY A 167 -15.15 -5.26 1.05
N LEU A 168 -15.33 -4.21 0.24
CA LEU A 168 -15.92 -2.96 0.69
C LEU A 168 -17.42 -3.15 0.99
N THR A 169 -17.85 -2.80 2.20
CA THR A 169 -19.26 -2.88 2.62
C THR A 169 -19.96 -1.52 2.65
N ALA A 170 -19.20 -0.42 2.53
CA ALA A 170 -19.73 0.94 2.47
C ALA A 170 -20.19 1.31 1.06
N GLN A 171 -21.09 2.28 0.95
CA GLN A 171 -21.51 2.83 -0.35
C GLN A 171 -20.36 3.68 -0.94
N VAL A 172 -20.10 3.53 -2.22
CA VAL A 172 -18.94 4.12 -2.90
C VAL A 172 -18.97 5.66 -2.98
N ASN A 173 -20.18 6.25 -2.97
CA ASN A 173 -20.39 7.70 -2.99
C ASN A 173 -20.37 8.36 -1.60
N GLN A 174 -20.08 7.59 -0.54
CA GLN A 174 -19.98 8.10 0.83
C GLN A 174 -18.52 8.26 1.26
N PRO A 175 -18.25 9.14 2.26
CA PRO A 175 -16.92 9.27 2.84
C PRO A 175 -16.33 7.93 3.28
N VAL A 176 -15.08 7.67 2.89
CA VAL A 176 -14.39 6.44 3.21
C VAL A 176 -13.67 6.57 4.55
N THR A 177 -13.75 5.52 5.38
CA THR A 177 -12.99 5.45 6.63
C THR A 177 -11.53 5.09 6.37
N ARG A 178 -10.64 5.39 7.32
CA ARG A 178 -9.21 5.01 7.24
C ARG A 178 -9.01 3.52 7.00
N ASP A 179 -9.80 2.68 7.68
CA ASP A 179 -9.76 1.21 7.51
C ASP A 179 -10.16 0.78 6.09
N ASN A 180 -11.27 1.32 5.57
CA ASN A 180 -11.70 1.04 4.20
C ASN A 180 -10.77 1.68 3.14
N ALA A 181 -10.17 2.83 3.42
CA ALA A 181 -9.16 3.40 2.52
C ALA A 181 -7.94 2.48 2.38
N CYS A 182 -7.47 1.89 3.49
CA CYS A 182 -6.43 0.88 3.44
C CYS A 182 -6.84 -0.34 2.60
N LEU A 183 -8.08 -0.81 2.73
CA LEU A 183 -8.61 -1.91 1.91
C LEU A 183 -8.56 -1.58 0.42
N LEU A 184 -9.03 -0.40 0.01
CA LEU A 184 -9.04 0.00 -1.40
C LEU A 184 -7.63 0.10 -1.96
N ILE A 185 -6.69 0.71 -1.22
CA ILE A 185 -5.28 0.81 -1.61
C ILE A 185 -4.66 -0.59 -1.71
N TYR A 186 -4.87 -1.45 -0.72
CA TYR A 186 -4.41 -2.83 -0.72
C TYR A 186 -4.88 -3.60 -1.95
N ASN A 187 -6.17 -3.51 -2.27
CA ASN A 187 -6.74 -4.17 -3.45
C ASN A 187 -6.11 -3.63 -4.74
N ALA A 188 -5.99 -2.31 -4.88
CA ALA A 188 -5.36 -1.68 -6.04
C ALA A 188 -3.89 -2.10 -6.22
N MET A 189 -3.11 -2.16 -5.13
CA MET A 189 -1.70 -2.57 -5.20
C MET A 189 -1.53 -4.00 -5.70
N ARG A 190 -2.55 -4.85 -5.57
CA ARG A 190 -2.57 -6.24 -6.06
C ARG A 190 -3.08 -6.37 -7.51
N CYS A 191 -3.59 -5.29 -8.10
CA CYS A 191 -3.98 -5.28 -9.51
C CYS A 191 -2.77 -5.33 -10.43
N PRO A 192 -2.91 -5.89 -11.65
CA PRO A 192 -1.87 -5.87 -12.65
C PRO A 192 -1.39 -4.45 -12.96
N ALA A 193 -0.07 -4.24 -12.97
CA ALA A 193 0.52 -2.99 -13.40
C ALA A 193 0.45 -2.87 -14.93
N ILE A 194 -0.01 -1.73 -15.41
CA ILE A 194 -0.15 -1.46 -16.84
C ILE A 194 1.18 -0.96 -17.40
N ALA A 195 1.67 -1.58 -18.47
CA ALA A 195 2.85 -1.19 -19.21
C ALA A 195 2.51 -0.29 -20.39
N ASP A 196 1.44 -0.60 -21.11
CA ASP A 196 0.98 0.14 -22.29
C ASP A 196 -0.55 0.19 -22.30
N LEU A 197 -1.12 1.39 -22.26
CA LEU A 197 -2.57 1.59 -22.27
C LEU A 197 -3.22 1.25 -23.61
N ASP A 198 -2.49 1.44 -24.70
CA ASP A 198 -2.99 1.27 -26.08
C ASP A 198 -2.85 -0.19 -26.53
N ALA A 199 -2.08 -1.01 -25.82
CA ALA A 199 -1.92 -2.42 -26.12
C ALA A 199 -3.14 -3.25 -25.70
N GLU A 200 -3.39 -4.33 -26.44
CA GLU A 200 -4.39 -5.34 -26.10
C GLU A 200 -3.71 -6.64 -25.62
N GLY A 201 -4.47 -7.43 -24.86
CA GLY A 201 -3.97 -8.71 -24.36
C GLY A 201 -2.82 -8.58 -23.35
N PRO A 202 -1.92 -9.58 -23.29
CA PRO A 202 -0.83 -9.62 -22.30
C PRO A 202 0.13 -8.44 -22.36
N GLU A 203 0.39 -7.90 -23.55
CA GLU A 203 1.31 -6.79 -23.78
C GLU A 203 0.89 -5.49 -23.06
N ARG A 204 -0.38 -5.41 -22.67
CA ARG A 204 -0.90 -4.30 -21.86
C ARG A 204 -0.27 -4.23 -20.46
N TYR A 205 0.23 -5.34 -19.95
CA TYR A 205 0.68 -5.47 -18.56
C TYR A 205 2.20 -5.62 -18.44
N VAL A 206 2.76 -5.23 -17.29
CA VAL A 206 4.13 -5.61 -16.95
C VAL A 206 4.12 -7.11 -16.62
N LEU A 207 4.92 -7.88 -17.35
CA LEU A 207 4.95 -9.33 -17.23
C LEU A 207 6.18 -9.81 -16.47
N ASP A 208 6.07 -10.97 -15.81
CA ASP A 208 7.18 -11.74 -15.28
C ASP A 208 7.85 -12.61 -16.36
N ASP A 209 8.90 -13.36 -15.99
CA ASP A 209 9.62 -14.26 -16.90
C ASP A 209 8.76 -15.43 -17.41
N LEU A 210 7.62 -15.69 -16.77
CA LEU A 210 6.65 -16.73 -17.16
C LEU A 210 5.46 -16.15 -17.92
N MET A 211 5.53 -14.87 -18.31
CA MET A 211 4.48 -14.13 -19.02
C MET A 211 3.19 -13.93 -18.22
N ASN A 212 3.25 -13.94 -16.89
CA ASN A 212 2.13 -13.57 -16.03
C ASN A 212 2.17 -12.06 -15.70
N PRO A 213 1.01 -11.40 -15.61
CA PRO A 213 0.96 -10.00 -15.18
C PRO A 213 1.47 -9.82 -13.75
N ARG A 214 2.46 -8.93 -13.59
CA ARG A 214 2.93 -8.51 -12.27
C ARG A 214 1.95 -7.49 -11.67
N SER A 215 1.69 -7.59 -10.38
CA SER A 215 0.91 -6.59 -9.67
C SER A 215 1.66 -5.26 -9.54
N TYR A 216 0.92 -4.19 -9.28
CA TYR A 216 1.53 -2.88 -8.99
C TYR A 216 2.52 -2.96 -7.81
N LEU A 217 2.16 -3.71 -6.77
CA LEU A 217 3.01 -3.94 -5.60
C LEU A 217 4.37 -4.57 -5.99
N GLU A 218 4.34 -5.62 -6.80
CA GLU A 218 5.56 -6.32 -7.26
C GLU A 218 6.45 -5.41 -8.10
N VAL A 219 5.86 -4.60 -8.98
CA VAL A 219 6.62 -3.68 -9.83
C VAL A 219 7.17 -2.50 -9.02
N ARG A 220 6.34 -1.89 -8.17
CA ARG A 220 6.70 -0.66 -7.43
C ARG A 220 7.76 -0.89 -6.37
N TYR A 221 7.75 -2.05 -5.71
CA TYR A 221 8.64 -2.36 -4.60
C TYR A 221 9.65 -3.47 -4.90
N ASP A 222 9.74 -3.88 -6.17
CA ASP A 222 10.60 -4.97 -6.63
C ASP A 222 10.44 -6.26 -5.79
N LEU A 223 9.18 -6.61 -5.51
CA LEU A 223 8.84 -7.78 -4.72
C LEU A 223 8.56 -8.98 -5.61
N THR A 224 8.75 -10.17 -5.04
CA THR A 224 8.35 -11.42 -5.66
C THR A 224 7.17 -12.01 -4.90
N ARG A 225 6.09 -12.31 -5.61
CA ARG A 225 4.90 -12.96 -5.05
C ARG A 225 5.09 -14.47 -5.05
N TYR A 226 4.73 -15.09 -3.95
CA TYR A 226 4.66 -16.54 -3.81
C TYR A 226 3.22 -16.93 -3.45
N THR A 227 2.61 -17.79 -4.28
CA THR A 227 1.32 -18.41 -3.98
C THR A 227 1.56 -19.88 -3.73
N ALA A 228 1.42 -20.32 -2.49
CA ALA A 228 1.66 -21.70 -2.12
C ALA A 228 0.91 -22.10 -0.84
N VAL A 229 0.82 -23.40 -0.57
CA VAL A 229 0.25 -23.88 0.68
C VAL A 229 1.21 -23.60 1.84
N LEU A 230 0.73 -22.99 2.92
CA LEU A 230 1.47 -22.81 4.15
C LEU A 230 1.59 -24.17 4.86
N THR A 231 2.81 -24.69 4.94
CA THR A 231 3.08 -26.03 5.46
C THR A 231 3.70 -26.04 6.86
N GLY A 232 4.22 -24.92 7.32
CA GLY A 232 4.81 -24.84 8.66
C GLY A 232 4.85 -23.43 9.22
N ASN A 233 4.73 -23.33 10.54
CA ASN A 233 4.90 -22.12 11.33
C ASN A 233 5.34 -22.45 12.77
N GLU A 234 5.37 -21.47 13.66
CA GLU A 234 5.76 -21.63 15.07
C GLU A 234 4.84 -22.55 15.90
N TYR A 235 3.67 -22.89 15.36
CA TYR A 235 2.71 -23.76 16.04
C TYR A 235 2.81 -25.22 15.57
N ALA A 236 3.05 -25.45 14.27
CA ALA A 236 3.18 -26.79 13.70
C ALA A 236 3.93 -26.77 12.35
N ASP A 237 4.52 -27.92 11.97
CA ASP A 237 5.05 -28.19 10.64
C ASP A 237 4.42 -29.47 10.07
N LEU A 238 3.57 -29.32 9.05
CA LEU A 238 2.87 -30.44 8.39
C LEU A 238 3.80 -31.35 7.59
N THR A 239 5.05 -30.95 7.37
CA THR A 239 6.04 -31.71 6.61
C THR A 239 7.04 -32.45 7.50
N SER A 240 6.92 -32.33 8.82
CA SER A 240 7.80 -32.93 9.82
C SER A 240 6.99 -33.63 10.90
N ASN A 241 7.44 -34.83 11.34
CA ASN A 241 6.75 -35.58 12.41
C ASN A 241 6.92 -34.97 13.80
N ASP A 242 7.86 -34.05 14.00
CA ASP A 242 8.23 -33.56 15.33
C ASP A 242 8.10 -32.02 15.45
N GLY A 243 7.28 -31.40 14.59
CA GLY A 243 7.67 -30.07 14.45
C GLY A 243 6.75 -28.95 14.45
N LYS A 244 7.35 -27.96 14.89
CA LYS A 244 7.04 -26.56 14.67
C LYS A 244 8.33 -25.84 14.29
N LEU A 245 8.20 -24.72 13.57
CA LEU A 245 9.32 -23.88 13.24
C LEU A 245 9.67 -22.95 14.41
N SER A 246 10.76 -22.22 14.29
CA SER A 246 11.10 -21.14 15.22
C SER A 246 10.03 -20.06 15.20
N ALA A 247 9.88 -19.32 16.31
CA ALA A 247 9.00 -18.15 16.34
C ALA A 247 9.38 -17.16 15.23
N GLY A 248 8.38 -16.58 14.57
CA GLY A 248 8.60 -15.65 13.46
C GLY A 248 9.06 -16.32 12.16
N VAL A 249 8.86 -17.62 11.98
CA VAL A 249 9.22 -18.34 10.75
C VAL A 249 7.99 -19.02 10.15
N THR A 250 7.82 -18.86 8.84
CA THR A 250 6.76 -19.49 8.04
C THR A 250 7.38 -20.30 6.90
N LYS A 251 6.83 -21.47 6.59
CA LYS A 251 7.25 -22.37 5.50
C LYS A 251 6.13 -22.57 4.50
N LEU A 252 6.43 -22.38 3.24
CA LEU A 252 5.52 -22.63 2.14
C LEU A 252 5.92 -23.89 1.37
N ALA A 253 4.94 -24.60 0.83
CA ALA A 253 5.17 -25.81 0.02
C ALA A 253 6.03 -25.47 -1.21
N GLY A 254 7.12 -26.23 -1.40
CA GLY A 254 8.03 -26.01 -2.53
C GLY A 254 8.97 -24.81 -2.41
N HIS A 255 8.90 -24.06 -1.33
CA HIS A 255 9.72 -22.86 -1.08
C HIS A 255 10.55 -23.00 0.20
N LYS A 256 11.48 -22.05 0.40
CA LYS A 256 12.27 -21.93 1.63
C LYS A 256 11.40 -21.40 2.78
N GLU A 257 11.97 -21.40 3.96
CA GLU A 257 11.41 -20.72 5.12
C GLU A 257 11.56 -19.20 4.96
N PHE A 258 10.56 -18.48 5.42
CA PHE A 258 10.49 -17.03 5.40
C PHE A 258 10.50 -16.51 6.85
N ALA A 259 11.25 -15.46 7.11
CA ALA A 259 11.32 -14.81 8.44
C ALA A 259 10.09 -13.91 8.66
N VAL A 260 8.91 -14.53 8.74
CA VAL A 260 7.62 -13.87 8.96
C VAL A 260 6.71 -14.80 9.77
N SER A 261 6.00 -14.24 10.75
CA SER A 261 4.99 -14.98 11.50
C SER A 261 3.74 -15.25 10.68
N SER A 262 3.10 -16.37 10.92
CA SER A 262 1.79 -16.69 10.32
C SER A 262 0.85 -17.29 11.35
N ASP A 263 -0.46 -17.04 11.17
CA ASP A 263 -1.50 -17.55 12.03
C ASP A 263 -1.67 -19.08 11.87
N LEU A 264 -1.97 -19.77 12.95
CA LEU A 264 -2.24 -21.20 12.93
C LEU A 264 -3.40 -21.57 11.99
N SER A 265 -4.40 -20.70 11.85
CA SER A 265 -5.56 -20.92 10.98
C SER A 265 -5.22 -20.95 9.48
N LEU A 266 -4.05 -20.47 9.10
CA LEU A 266 -3.56 -20.47 7.71
C LEU A 266 -2.85 -21.79 7.37
N LEU A 267 -2.49 -22.60 8.35
CA LEU A 267 -1.77 -23.85 8.12
C LEU A 267 -2.60 -24.82 7.26
N GLY A 268 -1.98 -25.33 6.20
CA GLY A 268 -2.64 -26.17 5.20
C GLY A 268 -3.50 -25.41 4.18
N ARG A 269 -3.52 -24.07 4.23
CA ARG A 269 -4.22 -23.24 3.25
C ARG A 269 -3.25 -22.67 2.24
N GLU A 270 -3.77 -22.38 1.05
CA GLU A 270 -3.06 -21.58 0.05
C GLU A 270 -3.03 -20.12 0.52
N VAL A 271 -1.86 -19.52 0.47
CA VAL A 271 -1.59 -18.13 0.89
C VAL A 271 -0.76 -17.42 -0.18
N ASP A 272 -0.87 -16.10 -0.20
CA ASP A 272 -0.07 -15.21 -1.04
C ASP A 272 0.90 -14.41 -0.17
#